data_edee89fc7ae16a44ec679c7ac948fcb8
#
_entry.id   edee89fc7ae16a44ec679c7ac948fcb8
#
_cell.length_a   1.000
_cell.length_b   1.000
_cell.length_c   1.000
_cell.angle_alpha   90.00
_cell.angle_beta   90.00
_cell.angle_gamma   90.00
#
_symmetry.space_group_name_H-M   'P 1'
#
loop_
_entity.id
_entity.type
_entity.pdbx_description
1 polymer ?
#
loop_
_entity_poly.entity_id
_entity_poly.type
_entity_poly.pdbx_seq_one_letter_code
_entity_poly.pdbx_strand_id
1 'polypeptide(L)'
;MGTDPSFVAMPWSQLEARLSDGRAPRSPSWNAGGDGPAWGAKRQPYVATDIVRGESQHPYAELHCRSHFSFLQGASHPEQLVEQATRLSLTALALTDRNGLYGIVRFAEAARALSMPTVFGAQLECDEGDVVVLARNPRGYAHLASAISDGQLAGSKDEPIFRIDRLAEFSGDGWWVLTGAMSGAVTRAMHRDGPAAAERVVQQLIAACGRDNVLVELWDHGDPLDSVRNDELVRIAHRNGLSCVATNDVLYAVPAQHRLASAVAAVRRRGSLDDVDASLPSAAMAYVRSGSEQHRRFARYPGVVAMADEVGREAAFDLRLVAPKLPPFPCPSGLGEMDYLRRLVEAGAVRRYGARPVDGEDLSLRSRAWRTIDHELEVIAALGFAGYFLVVWDIVQFCERSDILCQGRGSAANSAVCYALGITKADAVSLGLLFERFLSPERDGPPDIDIDIESGRREEVIQYVYERHGRHHAAQVANVITYRARSAVRDMARALGHAPGQQDAWSKQVDGWGTLAATMSTGDHDIPSAVLEMACAIEDAPRHLGIHSGGMV
;
A
#
# COMPACT_ATOMS: atom_id res chain seq x y z
N MET A 1 -16.25 0.36 50.91
CA MET A 1 -14.92 0.66 50.34
C MET A 1 -14.92 2.14 50.02
N GLY A 2 -14.18 2.94 50.81
CA GLY A 2 -14.16 4.39 50.65
C GLY A 2 -13.42 4.75 49.35
N THR A 3 -14.06 5.50 48.50
CA THR A 3 -13.42 6.11 47.33
C THR A 3 -12.46 7.18 47.83
N ASP A 4 -11.17 6.99 47.64
CA ASP A 4 -10.14 7.99 47.93
C ASP A 4 -10.40 9.24 47.06
N PRO A 5 -10.68 10.40 47.68
CA PRO A 5 -11.00 11.63 46.92
C PRO A 5 -9.87 12.14 46.05
N SER A 6 -8.65 11.62 46.20
CA SER A 6 -7.48 12.04 45.42
C SER A 6 -7.48 11.57 43.96
N PHE A 7 -8.42 10.71 43.54
CA PHE A 7 -8.53 10.20 42.17
C PHE A 7 -9.39 11.08 41.25
N VAL A 8 -10.19 12.00 41.77
CA VAL A 8 -11.22 12.74 40.99
C VAL A 8 -10.66 13.94 40.20
N ALA A 9 -9.42 14.37 40.46
CA ALA A 9 -8.83 15.53 39.79
C ALA A 9 -7.48 15.26 39.10
N MET A 10 -7.14 14.00 38.87
CA MET A 10 -5.84 13.64 38.30
C MET A 10 -5.95 13.51 36.79
N PRO A 11 -5.03 14.12 36.00
CA PRO A 11 -4.96 13.88 34.55
C PRO A 11 -4.80 12.38 34.24
N TRP A 12 -5.44 11.91 33.18
CA TRP A 12 -5.45 10.49 32.80
C TRP A 12 -4.04 9.87 32.73
N SER A 13 -3.06 10.61 32.21
CA SER A 13 -1.66 10.17 32.16
C SER A 13 -1.02 9.92 33.54
N GLN A 14 -1.44 10.66 34.55
CA GLN A 14 -0.95 10.45 35.93
C GLN A 14 -1.67 9.28 36.63
N LEU A 15 -2.96 9.07 36.31
CA LEU A 15 -3.70 7.92 36.74
C LEU A 15 -3.13 6.64 36.18
N GLU A 16 -2.83 6.64 34.86
CA GLU A 16 -2.24 5.52 34.15
C GLU A 16 -0.84 5.17 34.68
N ALA A 17 0.01 6.18 34.89
CA ALA A 17 1.33 5.99 35.52
C ALA A 17 1.25 5.41 36.94
N ARG A 18 0.23 5.78 37.70
CA ARG A 18 -0.01 5.28 39.09
C ARG A 18 -0.55 3.87 39.11
N LEU A 19 -1.44 3.51 38.19
CA LEU A 19 -1.99 2.16 38.02
C LEU A 19 -0.97 1.18 37.44
N SER A 20 0.04 1.70 36.76
CA SER A 20 1.14 0.92 36.15
C SER A 20 2.38 0.80 37.04
N ASP A 21 2.27 0.99 38.34
CA ASP A 21 3.37 0.95 39.31
C ASP A 21 4.58 1.84 38.96
N GLY A 22 4.32 2.99 38.33
CA GLY A 22 5.36 3.95 37.91
C GLY A 22 6.20 3.52 36.72
N ARG A 23 5.86 2.41 36.06
CA ARG A 23 6.49 2.03 34.80
C ARG A 23 5.87 2.86 33.67
N ALA A 24 6.69 3.59 32.93
CA ALA A 24 6.24 4.23 31.71
C ALA A 24 5.59 3.20 30.80
N PRO A 25 4.42 3.50 30.19
CA PRO A 25 3.79 2.58 29.25
C PRO A 25 4.83 2.23 28.18
N ARG A 26 5.10 0.93 28.04
CA ARG A 26 6.07 0.39 27.11
C ARG A 26 5.55 0.52 25.69
N SER A 27 5.70 1.69 25.06
CA SER A 27 5.30 1.94 23.68
C SER A 27 3.76 2.04 23.46
N PRO A 28 3.30 2.95 22.60
CA PRO A 28 1.91 3.03 22.14
C PRO A 28 1.37 1.73 21.51
N SER A 29 2.26 0.82 21.14
CA SER A 29 1.92 -0.51 20.60
C SER A 29 1.35 -1.49 21.62
N TRP A 30 1.35 -1.15 22.91
CA TRP A 30 0.81 -2.04 23.96
C TRP A 30 -0.71 -1.99 24.07
N ASN A 31 -1.37 -1.10 23.36
CA ASN A 31 -2.83 -1.06 23.34
C ASN A 31 -3.40 -2.20 22.50
N ALA A 32 -3.16 -3.44 22.95
CA ALA A 32 -3.73 -4.66 22.37
C ALA A 32 -5.26 -4.76 22.56
N GLY A 33 -5.85 -3.76 23.18
CA GLY A 33 -7.29 -3.58 23.31
C GLY A 33 -7.98 -3.11 22.05
N GLY A 34 -7.26 -2.89 20.98
CA GLY A 34 -7.84 -2.81 19.65
C GLY A 34 -8.36 -1.47 19.21
N ASP A 35 -8.00 -0.38 19.86
CA ASP A 35 -8.61 0.90 19.56
C ASP A 35 -7.79 1.86 18.69
N GLY A 36 -6.68 1.53 18.38
CA GLY A 36 -5.88 2.05 17.29
C GLY A 36 -5.04 0.88 16.85
N PRO A 37 -4.74 0.73 15.60
CA PRO A 37 -3.74 -0.25 15.24
C PRO A 37 -2.53 0.02 16.14
N ALA A 38 -2.04 -1.00 16.80
CA ALA A 38 -0.86 -0.94 17.67
C ALA A 38 0.40 -0.41 16.95
N TRP A 39 0.29 -0.20 15.69
CA TRP A 39 1.12 0.37 14.66
C TRP A 39 0.66 1.73 14.18
N GLY A 40 -0.28 2.33 14.82
CA GLY A 40 -0.77 3.69 14.59
C GLY A 40 0.19 4.80 15.00
N ALA A 41 1.48 4.52 15.18
CA ALA A 41 2.49 5.54 14.98
C ALA A 41 2.31 6.04 13.54
N LYS A 42 1.57 7.13 13.38
CA LYS A 42 1.44 7.81 12.10
C LYS A 42 2.85 7.94 11.54
N ARG A 43 3.07 7.38 10.37
CA ARG A 43 4.33 7.56 9.66
C ARG A 43 4.61 9.06 9.61
N GLN A 44 5.79 9.47 10.04
CA GLN A 44 6.20 10.86 9.89
C GLN A 44 6.20 11.19 8.39
N PRO A 45 5.69 12.37 7.98
CA PRO A 45 5.83 12.84 6.60
C PRO A 45 7.30 12.78 6.17
N TYR A 46 7.53 12.52 4.89
CA TYR A 46 8.88 12.57 4.35
C TYR A 46 9.43 14.00 4.47
N VAL A 47 10.61 14.12 5.03
CA VAL A 47 11.35 15.38 5.10
C VAL A 47 12.47 15.30 4.07
N ALA A 48 12.41 16.20 3.07
CA ALA A 48 13.41 16.24 2.03
C ALA A 48 14.80 16.55 2.63
N THR A 49 15.78 15.75 2.26
CA THR A 49 17.19 16.02 2.55
C THR A 49 17.76 16.98 1.51
N ASP A 50 18.73 17.80 1.88
CA ASP A 50 19.46 18.63 0.92
C ASP A 50 20.27 17.73 -0.02
N ILE A 51 19.82 17.64 -1.28
CA ILE A 51 20.44 16.81 -2.30
C ILE A 51 21.11 17.69 -3.34
N VAL A 52 22.42 17.55 -3.47
CA VAL A 52 23.17 18.15 -4.58
C VAL A 52 22.91 17.32 -5.84
N ARG A 53 22.29 17.93 -6.84
CA ARG A 53 22.05 17.31 -8.14
C ARG A 53 23.34 17.30 -8.96
N GLY A 54 23.68 16.14 -9.51
CA GLY A 54 24.77 16.03 -10.47
C GLY A 54 24.40 16.61 -11.83
N GLU A 55 25.40 16.91 -12.66
CA GLU A 55 25.16 17.25 -14.06
C GLU A 55 24.92 15.99 -14.87
N SER A 56 23.85 15.95 -15.66
CA SER A 56 23.56 14.85 -16.59
C SER A 56 23.75 15.33 -18.03
N GLN A 57 24.74 14.75 -18.71
CA GLN A 57 24.95 15.00 -20.16
C GLN A 57 24.00 14.19 -21.06
N HIS A 58 23.45 13.12 -20.54
CA HIS A 58 22.56 12.22 -21.25
C HIS A 58 21.24 12.09 -20.46
N PRO A 59 20.14 12.70 -20.95
CA PRO A 59 18.83 12.51 -20.34
C PRO A 59 18.45 11.02 -20.26
N TYR A 60 17.93 10.59 -19.12
CA TYR A 60 17.52 9.22 -18.88
C TYR A 60 16.44 9.14 -17.80
N ALA A 61 15.46 8.28 -18.03
CA ALA A 61 14.49 7.85 -17.02
C ALA A 61 14.70 6.37 -16.70
N GLU A 62 14.73 6.00 -15.43
CA GLU A 62 14.69 4.60 -15.04
C GLU A 62 13.24 4.13 -15.00
N LEU A 63 12.92 3.10 -15.80
CA LEU A 63 11.54 2.66 -16.02
C LEU A 63 11.19 1.33 -15.36
N HIS A 64 12.19 0.61 -14.81
CA HIS A 64 11.97 -0.67 -14.14
C HIS A 64 12.71 -0.68 -12.80
N CYS A 65 11.99 -0.32 -11.73
CA CYS A 65 12.59 -0.15 -10.41
C CYS A 65 11.68 -0.71 -9.31
N ARG A 66 12.21 -1.60 -8.48
CA ARG A 66 11.52 -2.27 -7.38
C ARG A 66 12.05 -1.80 -6.04
N SER A 67 11.14 -1.54 -5.11
CA SER A 67 11.47 -1.19 -3.74
C SER A 67 11.30 -2.38 -2.77
N HIS A 68 11.51 -2.15 -1.49
CA HIS A 68 11.16 -3.10 -0.43
C HIS A 68 9.69 -3.55 -0.48
N PHE A 69 8.79 -2.76 -1.09
CA PHE A 69 7.39 -3.14 -1.26
C PHE A 69 7.14 -4.23 -2.33
N SER A 70 8.20 -4.70 -2.97
CA SER A 70 8.20 -5.96 -3.74
C SER A 70 8.41 -7.20 -2.85
N PHE A 71 8.34 -7.04 -1.53
CA PHE A 71 8.42 -8.07 -0.50
C PHE A 71 9.51 -9.11 -0.75
N LEU A 72 10.70 -8.84 -0.22
CA LEU A 72 11.89 -9.68 -0.36
C LEU A 72 12.45 -9.77 -1.81
N GLN A 73 12.22 -8.74 -2.64
CA GLN A 73 12.90 -8.60 -3.94
C GLN A 73 13.74 -7.33 -4.03
N GLY A 74 13.18 -6.16 -3.68
CA GLY A 74 13.94 -4.90 -3.59
C GLY A 74 14.62 -4.72 -2.24
N ALA A 75 15.68 -3.91 -2.20
CA ALA A 75 16.49 -3.66 -1.00
C ALA A 75 16.65 -2.15 -0.67
N SER A 76 15.74 -1.32 -1.15
CA SER A 76 15.67 0.10 -0.82
C SER A 76 14.24 0.55 -0.56
N HIS A 77 14.09 1.52 0.32
CA HIS A 77 12.81 2.22 0.46
C HIS A 77 12.54 3.10 -0.78
N PRO A 78 11.25 3.34 -1.13
CA PRO A 78 10.91 4.23 -2.25
C PRO A 78 11.60 5.59 -2.17
N GLU A 79 11.72 6.16 -0.98
CA GLU A 79 12.37 7.45 -0.73
C GLU A 79 13.85 7.43 -1.13
N GLN A 80 14.58 6.36 -0.80
CA GLN A 80 16.00 6.21 -1.15
C GLN A 80 16.21 6.13 -2.67
N LEU A 81 15.29 5.48 -3.38
CA LEU A 81 15.31 5.41 -4.84
C LEU A 81 15.10 6.80 -5.46
N VAL A 82 14.14 7.57 -4.94
CA VAL A 82 13.87 8.96 -5.37
C VAL A 82 15.07 9.87 -5.09
N GLU A 83 15.65 9.77 -3.89
CA GLU A 83 16.84 10.56 -3.54
C GLU A 83 18.01 10.29 -4.47
N GLN A 84 18.27 9.01 -4.79
CA GLN A 84 19.35 8.64 -5.69
C GLN A 84 19.07 9.09 -7.13
N ALA A 85 17.85 8.92 -7.63
CA ALA A 85 17.46 9.42 -8.94
C ALA A 85 17.63 10.95 -9.04
N THR A 86 17.30 11.67 -7.95
CA THR A 86 17.49 13.12 -7.85
C THR A 86 18.97 13.51 -7.87
N ARG A 87 19.84 12.81 -7.12
CA ARG A 87 21.31 13.02 -7.15
C ARG A 87 21.88 12.83 -8.55
N LEU A 88 21.38 11.86 -9.28
CA LEU A 88 21.84 11.52 -10.63
C LEU A 88 21.18 12.35 -11.72
N SER A 89 20.27 13.27 -11.37
CA SER A 89 19.52 14.12 -12.29
C SER A 89 18.78 13.32 -13.38
N LEU A 90 18.14 12.23 -12.97
CA LEU A 90 17.26 11.49 -13.88
C LEU A 90 16.07 12.36 -14.26
N THR A 91 15.59 12.18 -15.50
CA THR A 91 14.46 12.95 -16.03
C THR A 91 13.11 12.48 -15.50
N ALA A 92 13.02 11.19 -15.15
CA ALA A 92 11.91 10.59 -14.42
C ALA A 92 12.38 9.29 -13.73
N LEU A 93 11.61 8.84 -12.75
CA LEU A 93 11.79 7.54 -12.10
C LEU A 93 10.45 6.80 -12.09
N ALA A 94 10.46 5.54 -12.53
CA ALA A 94 9.33 4.64 -12.34
C ALA A 94 9.46 3.87 -11.02
N LEU A 95 8.32 3.60 -10.37
CA LEU A 95 8.22 2.55 -9.36
C LEU A 95 7.34 1.44 -9.91
N THR A 96 7.89 0.22 -9.98
CA THR A 96 7.27 -0.95 -10.59
C THR A 96 7.35 -2.15 -9.64
N ASP A 97 6.84 -1.97 -8.42
CA ASP A 97 6.83 -3.01 -7.42
C ASP A 97 6.04 -4.25 -7.89
N ARG A 98 6.40 -5.40 -7.36
CA ARG A 98 5.86 -6.70 -7.73
C ARG A 98 4.39 -6.83 -7.33
N ASN A 99 3.54 -7.17 -8.30
CA ASN A 99 2.12 -7.54 -8.15
C ASN A 99 1.28 -6.54 -7.33
N GLY A 100 1.69 -5.26 -7.24
CA GLY A 100 0.98 -4.30 -6.43
C GLY A 100 1.52 -2.88 -6.49
N LEU A 101 0.80 -1.97 -5.85
CA LEU A 101 1.08 -0.53 -5.80
C LEU A 101 1.36 -0.06 -4.35
N TYR A 102 1.86 -0.96 -3.50
CA TYR A 102 1.97 -0.75 -2.05
C TYR A 102 2.93 0.37 -1.64
N GLY A 103 3.99 0.62 -2.42
CA GLY A 103 5.00 1.66 -2.19
C GLY A 103 4.66 3.03 -2.75
N ILE A 104 3.61 3.14 -3.56
CA ILE A 104 3.32 4.31 -4.41
C ILE A 104 3.13 5.61 -3.63
N VAL A 105 2.44 5.59 -2.48
CA VAL A 105 2.18 6.79 -1.69
C VAL A 105 3.48 7.38 -1.15
N ARG A 106 4.36 6.53 -0.59
CA ARG A 106 5.68 6.95 -0.10
C ARG A 106 6.56 7.48 -1.23
N PHE A 107 6.51 6.81 -2.37
CA PHE A 107 7.22 7.21 -3.57
C PHE A 107 6.78 8.59 -4.07
N ALA A 108 5.47 8.80 -4.23
CA ALA A 108 4.91 10.07 -4.70
C ALA A 108 5.17 11.22 -3.73
N GLU A 109 5.12 10.98 -2.41
CA GLU A 109 5.39 11.98 -1.38
C GLU A 109 6.85 12.45 -1.44
N ALA A 110 7.81 11.53 -1.47
CA ALA A 110 9.23 11.86 -1.56
C ALA A 110 9.56 12.55 -2.89
N ALA A 111 9.01 12.06 -3.99
CA ALA A 111 9.23 12.64 -5.31
C ALA A 111 8.69 14.07 -5.43
N ARG A 112 7.53 14.34 -4.86
CA ARG A 112 6.96 15.71 -4.81
C ARG A 112 7.87 16.64 -4.00
N ALA A 113 8.35 16.19 -2.85
CA ALA A 113 9.24 16.99 -2.00
C ALA A 113 10.58 17.30 -2.68
N LEU A 114 11.06 16.42 -3.55
CA LEU A 114 12.33 16.58 -4.30
C LEU A 114 12.14 17.05 -5.74
N SER A 115 10.90 17.34 -6.16
CA SER A 115 10.57 17.74 -7.55
C SER A 115 11.11 16.74 -8.58
N MET A 116 10.96 15.44 -8.32
CA MET A 116 11.30 14.33 -9.22
C MET A 116 10.05 13.91 -10.00
N PRO A 117 10.07 13.94 -11.34
CA PRO A 117 8.96 13.40 -12.15
C PRO A 117 8.79 11.89 -11.92
N THR A 118 7.54 11.45 -11.73
CA THR A 118 7.21 10.07 -11.35
C THR A 118 6.42 9.34 -12.42
N VAL A 119 6.82 8.11 -12.70
CA VAL A 119 6.04 7.13 -13.49
C VAL A 119 5.54 6.05 -12.53
N PHE A 120 4.27 5.72 -12.61
CA PHE A 120 3.65 4.71 -11.76
C PHE A 120 3.39 3.43 -12.55
N GLY A 121 3.86 2.31 -12.03
CA GLY A 121 3.73 1.03 -12.68
C GLY A 121 3.74 -0.14 -11.72
N ALA A 122 3.70 -1.35 -12.29
CA ALA A 122 3.88 -2.60 -11.55
C ALA A 122 4.53 -3.65 -12.46
N GLN A 123 5.34 -4.52 -11.86
CA GLN A 123 5.76 -5.77 -12.45
C GLN A 123 4.72 -6.83 -12.11
N LEU A 124 4.04 -7.38 -13.11
CA LEU A 124 3.03 -8.42 -12.95
C LEU A 124 3.64 -9.78 -13.28
N GLU A 125 3.62 -10.71 -12.32
CA GLU A 125 4.10 -12.08 -12.51
C GLU A 125 3.03 -12.91 -13.21
N CYS A 126 3.00 -12.85 -14.54
CA CYS A 126 2.10 -13.67 -15.35
C CYS A 126 2.57 -15.13 -15.44
N ASP A 127 1.67 -16.04 -15.79
CA ASP A 127 1.97 -17.47 -15.98
C ASP A 127 3.11 -17.67 -16.99
N GLU A 128 3.14 -16.86 -18.04
CA GLU A 128 4.16 -16.89 -19.09
C GLU A 128 5.51 -16.32 -18.62
N GLY A 129 5.51 -15.47 -17.61
CA GLY A 129 6.64 -14.71 -17.04
C GLY A 129 6.26 -13.27 -16.77
N ASP A 130 7.17 -12.51 -16.21
CA ASP A 130 6.89 -11.15 -15.76
C ASP A 130 6.66 -10.19 -16.94
N VAL A 131 5.76 -9.23 -16.72
CA VAL A 131 5.49 -8.12 -17.62
C VAL A 131 5.52 -6.84 -16.80
N VAL A 132 6.19 -5.79 -17.29
CA VAL A 132 6.21 -4.50 -16.61
C VAL A 132 5.20 -3.57 -17.28
N VAL A 133 4.25 -3.07 -16.48
CA VAL A 133 3.21 -2.15 -16.95
C VAL A 133 3.46 -0.78 -16.34
N LEU A 134 3.55 0.26 -17.19
CA LEU A 134 3.69 1.65 -16.78
C LEU A 134 2.42 2.41 -17.16
N ALA A 135 1.82 3.10 -16.22
CA ALA A 135 0.66 3.95 -16.48
C ALA A 135 1.10 5.25 -17.18
N ARG A 136 0.53 5.54 -18.34
CA ARG A 136 0.81 6.78 -19.09
C ARG A 136 0.12 8.01 -18.53
N ASN A 137 -0.92 7.81 -17.72
CA ASN A 137 -1.73 8.87 -17.15
C ASN A 137 -2.59 8.32 -15.98
N PRO A 138 -3.32 9.18 -15.23
CA PRO A 138 -4.18 8.74 -14.12
C PRO A 138 -5.24 7.70 -14.50
N ARG A 139 -5.76 7.70 -15.73
CA ARG A 139 -6.71 6.68 -16.20
C ARG A 139 -6.01 5.33 -16.37
N GLY A 140 -4.82 5.31 -16.98
CA GLY A 140 -4.01 4.11 -17.08
C GLY A 140 -3.63 3.54 -15.71
N TYR A 141 -3.37 4.40 -14.72
CA TYR A 141 -3.15 3.99 -13.35
C TYR A 141 -4.38 3.30 -12.72
N ALA A 142 -5.58 3.86 -12.94
CA ALA A 142 -6.81 3.23 -12.46
C ALA A 142 -7.05 1.86 -13.12
N HIS A 143 -6.78 1.73 -14.42
CA HIS A 143 -6.87 0.46 -15.13
C HIS A 143 -5.85 -0.56 -14.60
N LEU A 144 -4.61 -0.13 -14.29
CA LEU A 144 -3.60 -0.99 -13.68
C LEU A 144 -4.02 -1.47 -12.29
N ALA A 145 -4.58 -0.59 -11.47
CA ALA A 145 -5.13 -0.97 -10.17
C ALA A 145 -6.28 -1.99 -10.30
N SER A 146 -7.14 -1.84 -11.31
CA SER A 146 -8.21 -2.81 -11.61
C SER A 146 -7.66 -4.16 -12.08
N ALA A 147 -6.64 -4.18 -12.96
CA ALA A 147 -5.98 -5.41 -13.40
C ALA A 147 -5.30 -6.14 -12.22
N ILE A 148 -4.65 -5.40 -11.32
CA ILE A 148 -4.06 -5.97 -10.10
C ILE A 148 -5.16 -6.57 -9.22
N SER A 149 -6.29 -5.90 -9.04
CA SER A 149 -7.41 -6.40 -8.25
C SER A 149 -8.01 -7.68 -8.86
N ASP A 150 -8.18 -7.71 -10.18
CA ASP A 150 -8.68 -8.90 -10.91
C ASP A 150 -7.74 -10.10 -10.68
N GLY A 151 -6.44 -9.92 -10.84
CA GLY A 151 -5.44 -10.97 -10.61
C GLY A 151 -5.40 -11.45 -9.15
N GLN A 152 -5.56 -10.55 -8.18
CA GLN A 152 -5.63 -10.90 -6.76
C GLN A 152 -6.92 -11.70 -6.44
N LEU A 153 -8.06 -11.34 -7.05
CA LEU A 153 -9.33 -12.04 -6.87
C LEU A 153 -9.36 -13.41 -7.58
N ALA A 154 -8.63 -13.56 -8.69
CA ALA A 154 -8.50 -14.82 -9.42
C ALA A 154 -7.59 -15.82 -8.70
N GLY A 155 -6.66 -15.35 -7.88
CA GLY A 155 -5.69 -16.16 -7.17
C GLY A 155 -6.04 -16.45 -5.72
N SER A 156 -5.01 -16.77 -4.95
CA SER A 156 -5.07 -16.95 -3.51
C SER A 156 -4.14 -15.95 -2.80
N LYS A 157 -4.18 -15.91 -1.48
CA LYS A 157 -3.30 -15.03 -0.70
C LYS A 157 -1.83 -15.31 -1.05
N ASP A 158 -1.09 -14.26 -1.38
CA ASP A 158 0.31 -14.26 -1.79
C ASP A 158 0.57 -14.94 -3.17
N GLU A 159 -0.44 -15.47 -3.84
CA GLU A 159 -0.38 -16.15 -5.14
C GLU A 159 -1.45 -15.59 -6.10
N PRO A 160 -1.35 -14.34 -6.53
CA PRO A 160 -2.26 -13.78 -7.53
C PRO A 160 -2.05 -14.46 -8.88
N ILE A 161 -3.09 -14.50 -9.71
CA ILE A 161 -3.04 -15.08 -11.05
C ILE A 161 -3.14 -13.97 -12.08
N PHE A 162 -2.05 -13.74 -12.82
CA PHE A 162 -2.02 -12.84 -13.95
C PHE A 162 -1.77 -13.62 -15.24
N ARG A 163 -2.36 -13.17 -16.33
CA ARG A 163 -2.19 -13.74 -17.66
C ARG A 163 -2.15 -12.64 -18.70
N ILE A 164 -1.28 -12.79 -19.69
CA ILE A 164 -1.09 -11.77 -20.77
C ILE A 164 -2.40 -11.53 -21.52
N ASP A 165 -3.17 -12.57 -21.83
CA ASP A 165 -4.44 -12.45 -22.55
C ASP A 165 -5.50 -11.65 -21.76
N ARG A 166 -5.50 -11.74 -20.43
CA ARG A 166 -6.40 -10.97 -19.55
C ARG A 166 -6.04 -9.49 -19.47
N LEU A 167 -4.78 -9.13 -19.68
CA LEU A 167 -4.36 -7.72 -19.70
C LEU A 167 -5.07 -6.90 -20.77
N ALA A 168 -5.53 -7.54 -21.85
CA ALA A 168 -6.29 -6.90 -22.93
C ALA A 168 -7.56 -6.19 -22.44
N GLU A 169 -8.17 -6.68 -21.36
CA GLU A 169 -9.41 -6.10 -20.81
C GLU A 169 -9.17 -4.73 -20.14
N PHE A 170 -7.93 -4.43 -19.76
CA PHE A 170 -7.56 -3.25 -18.98
C PHE A 170 -6.62 -2.30 -19.73
N SER A 171 -5.83 -2.78 -20.72
CA SER A 171 -4.71 -2.04 -21.29
C SER A 171 -5.14 -0.74 -22.00
N GLY A 172 -6.01 -0.82 -22.97
CA GLY A 172 -6.36 0.34 -23.81
C GLY A 172 -5.12 1.14 -24.25
N ASP A 173 -5.27 2.45 -24.43
CA ASP A 173 -4.16 3.38 -24.73
C ASP A 173 -3.50 3.95 -23.46
N GLY A 174 -3.81 3.40 -22.30
CA GLY A 174 -3.38 3.93 -21.00
C GLY A 174 -2.04 3.43 -20.50
N TRP A 175 -1.40 2.47 -21.18
CA TRP A 175 -0.19 1.81 -20.70
C TRP A 175 0.95 1.85 -21.71
N TRP A 176 2.19 1.88 -21.15
CA TRP A 176 3.36 1.28 -21.77
C TRP A 176 3.58 -0.09 -21.16
N VAL A 177 3.96 -1.07 -21.97
CA VAL A 177 4.21 -2.44 -21.54
C VAL A 177 5.61 -2.85 -21.98
N LEU A 178 6.47 -3.16 -20.99
CA LEU A 178 7.82 -3.66 -21.25
C LEU A 178 7.83 -5.18 -21.14
N THR A 179 8.64 -5.83 -21.96
CA THR A 179 8.74 -7.30 -22.04
C THR A 179 9.31 -7.96 -20.79
N GLY A 180 9.72 -7.18 -19.80
CA GLY A 180 10.36 -7.64 -18.58
C GLY A 180 11.84 -7.97 -18.77
N ALA A 181 12.58 -7.96 -17.65
CA ALA A 181 14.01 -8.27 -17.65
C ALA A 181 14.26 -9.79 -17.63
N MET A 182 15.13 -10.29 -16.73
CA MET A 182 15.55 -11.71 -16.68
C MET A 182 14.36 -12.66 -16.43
N SER A 183 13.44 -12.31 -15.55
CA SER A 183 12.21 -13.07 -15.27
C SER A 183 11.06 -12.77 -16.25
N GLY A 184 11.28 -11.84 -17.20
CA GLY A 184 10.28 -11.42 -18.16
C GLY A 184 9.80 -12.56 -19.07
N ALA A 185 8.52 -12.48 -19.48
CA ALA A 185 7.87 -13.51 -20.28
C ALA A 185 8.62 -13.82 -21.57
N VAL A 186 9.11 -12.78 -22.25
CA VAL A 186 9.87 -12.93 -23.51
C VAL A 186 11.22 -13.59 -23.27
N THR A 187 11.95 -13.16 -22.23
CA THR A 187 13.27 -13.69 -21.88
C THR A 187 13.18 -15.14 -21.39
N ARG A 188 12.20 -15.45 -20.54
CA ARG A 188 11.95 -16.84 -20.09
C ARG A 188 11.65 -17.78 -21.26
N ALA A 189 10.78 -17.35 -22.19
CA ALA A 189 10.48 -18.15 -23.38
C ALA A 189 11.72 -18.34 -24.26
N MET A 190 12.56 -17.29 -24.42
CA MET A 190 13.80 -17.36 -25.16
C MET A 190 14.80 -18.36 -24.55
N HIS A 191 14.99 -18.34 -23.24
CA HIS A 191 15.93 -19.23 -22.55
C HIS A 191 15.43 -20.70 -22.53
N ARG A 192 14.13 -20.92 -22.39
CA ARG A 192 13.57 -22.25 -22.31
C ARG A 192 13.41 -22.93 -23.67
N ASP A 193 12.86 -22.20 -24.64
CA ASP A 193 12.37 -22.75 -25.90
C ASP A 193 12.92 -22.03 -27.15
N GLY A 194 13.86 -21.11 -26.96
CA GLY A 194 14.55 -20.37 -28.01
C GLY A 194 13.81 -19.16 -28.59
N PRO A 195 14.44 -18.46 -29.56
CA PRO A 195 13.95 -17.18 -30.09
C PRO A 195 12.55 -17.21 -30.70
N ALA A 196 12.16 -18.32 -31.34
CA ALA A 196 10.83 -18.46 -31.92
C ALA A 196 9.72 -18.51 -30.86
N ALA A 197 10.00 -19.04 -29.67
CA ALA A 197 9.08 -19.00 -28.55
C ALA A 197 8.96 -17.58 -27.97
N ALA A 198 10.09 -16.88 -27.82
CA ALA A 198 10.10 -15.48 -27.40
C ALA A 198 9.28 -14.59 -28.36
N GLU A 199 9.39 -14.81 -29.66
CA GLU A 199 8.62 -14.08 -30.65
C GLU A 199 7.10 -14.32 -30.52
N ARG A 200 6.68 -15.56 -30.23
CA ARG A 200 5.26 -15.85 -29.95
C ARG A 200 4.73 -15.08 -28.74
N VAL A 201 5.51 -14.96 -27.68
CA VAL A 201 5.13 -14.17 -26.49
C VAL A 201 5.03 -12.68 -26.84
N VAL A 202 5.95 -12.15 -27.66
CA VAL A 202 5.86 -10.77 -28.16
C VAL A 202 4.57 -10.56 -28.95
N GLN A 203 4.18 -11.51 -29.80
CA GLN A 203 2.91 -11.45 -30.54
C GLN A 203 1.69 -11.48 -29.61
N GLN A 204 1.73 -12.25 -28.51
CA GLN A 204 0.69 -12.23 -27.48
C GLN A 204 0.58 -10.87 -26.79
N LEU A 205 1.71 -10.25 -26.43
CA LEU A 205 1.74 -8.90 -25.86
C LEU A 205 1.18 -7.85 -26.83
N ILE A 206 1.55 -7.93 -28.11
CA ILE A 206 1.01 -7.04 -29.16
C ILE A 206 -0.50 -7.21 -29.30
N ALA A 207 -0.98 -8.45 -29.30
CA ALA A 207 -2.41 -8.75 -29.41
C ALA A 207 -3.20 -8.25 -28.19
N ALA A 208 -2.63 -8.35 -27.00
CA ALA A 208 -3.27 -7.93 -25.75
C ALA A 208 -3.24 -6.41 -25.53
N CYS A 209 -2.11 -5.76 -25.84
CA CYS A 209 -1.86 -4.38 -25.42
C CYS A 209 -1.75 -3.39 -26.58
N GLY A 210 -1.72 -3.87 -27.83
CA GLY A 210 -1.47 -3.03 -29.00
C GLY A 210 0.03 -2.84 -29.27
N ARG A 211 0.39 -2.82 -30.58
CA ARG A 211 1.79 -2.73 -31.02
C ARG A 211 2.49 -1.47 -30.50
N ASP A 212 1.81 -0.33 -30.57
CA ASP A 212 2.38 0.97 -30.25
C ASP A 212 2.59 1.18 -28.73
N ASN A 213 2.09 0.26 -27.92
CA ASN A 213 2.20 0.29 -26.47
C ASN A 213 3.24 -0.70 -25.93
N VAL A 214 3.82 -1.57 -26.77
CA VAL A 214 4.77 -2.60 -26.34
C VAL A 214 6.20 -2.20 -26.69
N LEU A 215 7.09 -2.27 -25.68
CA LEU A 215 8.51 -1.98 -25.81
C LEU A 215 9.33 -3.21 -25.43
N VAL A 216 10.35 -3.52 -26.21
CA VAL A 216 11.30 -4.59 -25.87
C VAL A 216 12.34 -4.03 -24.90
N GLU A 217 12.37 -4.56 -23.70
CA GLU A 217 13.26 -4.13 -22.63
C GLU A 217 14.66 -4.72 -22.80
N LEU A 218 15.68 -3.87 -22.74
CA LEU A 218 17.09 -4.24 -22.72
C LEU A 218 17.73 -3.82 -21.39
N TRP A 219 18.53 -4.71 -20.80
CA TRP A 219 19.28 -4.41 -19.56
C TRP A 219 20.69 -5.01 -19.63
N ASP A 220 21.59 -4.46 -18.82
CA ASP A 220 22.99 -4.88 -18.75
C ASP A 220 23.46 -4.89 -17.29
N HIS A 221 23.63 -6.07 -16.73
CA HIS A 221 24.15 -6.27 -15.38
C HIS A 221 25.61 -6.73 -15.36
N GLY A 222 26.27 -6.68 -16.52
CA GLY A 222 27.67 -7.11 -16.68
C GLY A 222 27.84 -8.63 -16.76
N ASP A 223 26.76 -9.36 -17.07
CA ASP A 223 26.85 -10.78 -17.37
C ASP A 223 27.48 -10.98 -18.75
N PRO A 224 28.39 -11.96 -18.92
CA PRO A 224 29.02 -12.25 -20.21
C PRO A 224 28.03 -12.49 -21.36
N LEU A 225 26.81 -12.94 -21.07
CA LEU A 225 25.77 -13.23 -22.04
C LEU A 225 24.82 -12.05 -22.32
N ASP A 226 24.96 -10.93 -21.59
CA ASP A 226 24.07 -9.77 -21.75
C ASP A 226 23.99 -9.25 -23.18
N SER A 227 25.15 -9.16 -23.88
CA SER A 227 25.18 -8.71 -25.27
C SER A 227 24.54 -9.71 -26.24
N VAL A 228 24.73 -11.01 -26.03
CA VAL A 228 24.11 -12.05 -26.86
C VAL A 228 22.58 -12.03 -26.73
N ARG A 229 22.11 -11.92 -25.49
CA ARG A 229 20.69 -11.78 -25.18
C ARG A 229 20.09 -10.51 -25.80
N ASN A 230 20.72 -9.36 -25.56
CA ASN A 230 20.24 -8.08 -26.07
C ASN A 230 20.25 -8.03 -27.60
N ASP A 231 21.27 -8.61 -28.27
CA ASP A 231 21.29 -8.73 -29.72
C ASP A 231 20.07 -9.51 -30.26
N GLU A 232 19.66 -10.59 -29.59
CA GLU A 232 18.48 -11.36 -30.01
C GLU A 232 17.18 -10.61 -29.72
N LEU A 233 17.07 -9.95 -28.57
CA LEU A 233 15.91 -9.11 -28.24
C LEU A 233 15.73 -7.98 -29.26
N VAL A 234 16.82 -7.33 -29.70
CA VAL A 234 16.79 -6.30 -30.75
C VAL A 234 16.32 -6.89 -32.10
N ARG A 235 16.78 -8.12 -32.46
CA ARG A 235 16.29 -8.79 -33.67
C ARG A 235 14.80 -9.09 -33.63
N ILE A 236 14.33 -9.58 -32.48
CA ILE A 236 12.89 -9.83 -32.22
C ILE A 236 12.10 -8.53 -32.33
N ALA A 237 12.56 -7.45 -31.69
CA ALA A 237 11.94 -6.14 -31.77
C ALA A 237 11.81 -5.67 -33.23
N HIS A 238 12.91 -5.72 -33.97
CA HIS A 238 12.94 -5.29 -35.38
C HIS A 238 11.98 -6.10 -36.27
N ARG A 239 11.96 -7.44 -36.14
CA ARG A 239 11.02 -8.29 -36.91
C ARG A 239 9.56 -7.98 -36.62
N ASN A 240 9.24 -7.50 -35.41
CA ASN A 240 7.88 -7.19 -34.98
C ASN A 240 7.53 -5.69 -35.08
N GLY A 241 8.45 -4.84 -35.60
CA GLY A 241 8.26 -3.40 -35.71
C GLY A 241 8.07 -2.71 -34.35
N LEU A 242 8.78 -3.18 -33.31
CA LEU A 242 8.77 -2.63 -31.97
C LEU A 242 10.03 -1.81 -31.71
N SER A 243 9.92 -0.83 -30.84
CA SER A 243 11.06 -0.11 -30.27
C SER A 243 11.66 -0.86 -29.08
N CYS A 244 12.97 -0.67 -28.87
CA CYS A 244 13.67 -1.14 -27.69
C CYS A 244 13.85 0.02 -26.70
N VAL A 245 13.85 -0.31 -25.40
CA VAL A 245 14.05 0.63 -24.31
C VAL A 245 15.10 0.10 -23.31
N ALA A 246 16.02 0.97 -22.87
CA ALA A 246 16.99 0.60 -21.85
C ALA A 246 16.42 0.80 -20.44
N THR A 247 16.62 -0.19 -19.58
CA THR A 247 16.37 -0.10 -18.15
C THR A 247 17.55 -0.67 -17.37
N ASN A 248 17.47 -0.69 -16.04
CA ASN A 248 18.44 -1.41 -15.24
C ASN A 248 17.84 -2.47 -14.32
N ASP A 249 16.56 -2.80 -14.42
CA ASP A 249 15.88 -3.76 -13.53
C ASP A 249 16.33 -3.56 -12.06
N VAL A 250 16.12 -2.33 -11.57
CA VAL A 250 16.69 -1.83 -10.33
C VAL A 250 16.10 -2.53 -9.11
N LEU A 251 16.98 -2.98 -8.21
CA LEU A 251 16.62 -3.61 -6.94
C LEU A 251 17.02 -2.77 -5.71
N TYR A 252 17.92 -1.81 -5.90
CA TYR A 252 18.42 -0.96 -4.81
C TYR A 252 18.94 0.37 -5.35
N ALA A 253 18.98 1.38 -4.47
CA ALA A 253 19.36 2.73 -4.86
C ALA A 253 20.87 2.85 -5.19
N VAL A 254 21.73 2.26 -4.39
CA VAL A 254 23.20 2.39 -4.50
C VAL A 254 23.91 1.04 -4.44
N PRO A 255 25.10 0.88 -5.04
CA PRO A 255 25.84 -0.39 -5.07
C PRO A 255 26.09 -1.01 -3.69
N ALA A 256 26.27 -0.20 -2.65
CA ALA A 256 26.50 -0.67 -1.28
C ALA A 256 25.36 -1.55 -0.73
N GLN A 257 24.13 -1.40 -1.25
CA GLN A 257 22.97 -2.20 -0.82
C GLN A 257 22.89 -3.58 -1.48
N HIS A 258 23.81 -3.92 -2.38
CA HIS A 258 23.86 -5.25 -3.01
C HIS A 258 23.90 -6.39 -1.99
N ARG A 259 24.69 -6.24 -0.91
CA ARG A 259 24.78 -7.27 0.16
C ARG A 259 23.41 -7.53 0.80
N LEU A 260 22.66 -6.46 1.08
CA LEU A 260 21.31 -6.58 1.61
C LEU A 260 20.38 -7.24 0.59
N ALA A 261 20.45 -6.86 -0.69
CA ALA A 261 19.65 -7.45 -1.75
C ALA A 261 19.89 -8.96 -1.88
N SER A 262 21.16 -9.40 -1.80
CA SER A 262 21.52 -10.82 -1.81
C SER A 262 20.98 -11.57 -0.60
N ALA A 263 21.10 -11.00 0.60
CA ALA A 263 20.55 -11.60 1.82
C ALA A 263 19.02 -11.70 1.77
N VAL A 264 18.35 -10.67 1.28
CA VAL A 264 16.90 -10.66 1.08
C VAL A 264 16.46 -11.73 0.08
N ALA A 265 17.22 -11.93 -1.01
CA ALA A 265 16.96 -13.01 -1.98
C ALA A 265 17.13 -14.41 -1.34
N ALA A 266 18.11 -14.59 -0.47
CA ALA A 266 18.30 -15.84 0.29
C ALA A 266 17.12 -16.09 1.24
N VAL A 267 16.67 -15.06 1.98
CA VAL A 267 15.48 -15.15 2.85
C VAL A 267 14.24 -15.55 2.05
N ARG A 268 14.00 -14.94 0.88
CA ARG A 268 12.87 -15.28 0.00
C ARG A 268 12.87 -16.75 -0.39
N ARG A 269 14.05 -17.32 -0.64
CA ARG A 269 14.21 -18.75 -0.98
C ARG A 269 14.30 -19.66 0.24
N ARG A 270 14.18 -19.11 1.45
CA ARG A 270 14.28 -19.83 2.73
C ARG A 270 15.61 -20.54 2.95
N GLY A 271 16.68 -20.09 2.27
CA GLY A 271 18.04 -20.62 2.33
C GLY A 271 19.04 -19.61 2.88
N SER A 272 20.32 -19.99 2.84
CA SER A 272 21.47 -19.12 3.06
C SER A 272 22.00 -18.56 1.73
N LEU A 273 22.94 -17.61 1.81
CA LEU A 273 23.63 -17.09 0.63
C LEU A 273 24.36 -18.20 -0.15
N ASP A 274 24.96 -19.16 0.55
CA ASP A 274 25.65 -20.28 -0.07
C ASP A 274 24.68 -21.21 -0.82
N ASP A 275 23.45 -21.42 -0.28
CA ASP A 275 22.43 -22.24 -0.92
C ASP A 275 21.89 -21.63 -2.23
N VAL A 276 21.94 -20.31 -2.36
CA VAL A 276 21.33 -19.58 -3.48
C VAL A 276 22.33 -18.93 -4.43
N ASP A 277 23.62 -19.09 -4.17
CA ASP A 277 24.73 -18.42 -4.89
C ASP A 277 24.59 -18.48 -6.41
N ALA A 278 24.33 -19.66 -6.97
CA ALA A 278 24.14 -19.85 -8.42
C ALA A 278 22.96 -19.07 -9.03
N SER A 279 22.10 -18.50 -8.20
CA SER A 279 20.89 -17.78 -8.60
C SER A 279 20.92 -16.28 -8.29
N LEU A 280 22.00 -15.83 -7.62
CA LEU A 280 22.21 -14.41 -7.36
C LEU A 280 22.79 -13.73 -8.61
N PRO A 281 22.52 -12.42 -8.80
CA PRO A 281 23.20 -11.66 -9.84
C PRO A 281 24.72 -11.74 -9.65
N SER A 282 25.45 -12.00 -10.75
CA SER A 282 26.91 -12.14 -10.75
C SER A 282 27.66 -10.87 -10.32
N ALA A 283 27.00 -9.71 -10.37
CA ALA A 283 27.59 -8.43 -10.01
C ALA A 283 26.57 -7.51 -9.32
N ALA A 284 27.09 -6.55 -8.54
CA ALA A 284 26.32 -5.53 -7.82
C ALA A 284 25.80 -4.42 -8.77
N MET A 285 25.04 -4.78 -9.80
CA MET A 285 24.75 -3.89 -10.93
C MET A 285 23.29 -3.42 -11.00
N ALA A 286 22.37 -3.97 -10.20
CA ALA A 286 20.95 -3.62 -10.19
C ALA A 286 20.65 -2.38 -9.34
N TYR A 287 21.43 -1.30 -9.50
CA TYR A 287 21.28 -0.02 -8.79
C TYR A 287 20.80 1.08 -9.74
N VAL A 288 20.32 2.19 -9.18
CA VAL A 288 19.91 3.37 -9.96
C VAL A 288 21.15 4.00 -10.60
N ARG A 289 21.21 3.98 -11.94
CA ARG A 289 22.35 4.48 -12.73
C ARG A 289 22.08 5.86 -13.33
N SER A 290 23.16 6.61 -13.57
CA SER A 290 23.07 7.87 -14.31
C SER A 290 22.85 7.64 -15.79
N GLY A 291 22.25 8.63 -16.48
CA GLY A 291 22.10 8.59 -17.93
C GLY A 291 23.43 8.44 -18.68
N SER A 292 24.52 9.03 -18.17
CA SER A 292 25.85 8.90 -18.76
C SER A 292 26.40 7.47 -18.62
N GLU A 293 26.12 6.78 -17.53
CA GLU A 293 26.49 5.36 -17.38
C GLU A 293 25.69 4.48 -18.32
N GLN A 294 24.38 4.66 -18.37
CA GLN A 294 23.52 3.91 -19.29
C GLN A 294 23.89 4.17 -20.74
N HIS A 295 24.19 5.41 -21.13
CA HIS A 295 24.63 5.73 -22.49
C HIS A 295 25.90 4.97 -22.88
N ARG A 296 26.90 4.87 -21.98
CA ARG A 296 28.13 4.08 -22.25
C ARG A 296 27.84 2.58 -22.36
N ARG A 297 27.01 2.02 -21.49
CA ARG A 297 26.67 0.59 -21.49
C ARG A 297 25.89 0.17 -22.73
N PHE A 298 24.96 1.01 -23.14
CA PHE A 298 24.12 0.76 -24.31
C PHE A 298 24.67 1.37 -25.61
N ALA A 299 25.97 1.72 -25.68
CA ALA A 299 26.57 2.27 -26.89
C ALA A 299 26.42 1.37 -28.13
N ARG A 300 26.28 0.04 -27.93
CA ARG A 300 25.99 -0.94 -28.98
C ARG A 300 24.57 -0.82 -29.54
N TYR A 301 23.65 -0.25 -28.79
CA TYR A 301 22.21 -0.16 -29.10
C TYR A 301 21.76 1.30 -29.10
N PRO A 302 22.10 2.08 -30.16
CA PRO A 302 21.81 3.50 -30.19
C PRO A 302 20.30 3.77 -30.12
N GLY A 303 19.91 4.83 -29.40
CA GLY A 303 18.53 5.26 -29.24
C GLY A 303 17.76 4.67 -28.05
N VAL A 304 18.18 3.52 -27.48
CA VAL A 304 17.40 2.86 -26.41
C VAL A 304 17.36 3.65 -25.10
N VAL A 305 18.42 4.42 -24.81
CA VAL A 305 18.47 5.32 -23.64
C VAL A 305 17.61 6.55 -23.86
N ALA A 306 17.62 7.10 -25.08
CA ALA A 306 16.76 8.23 -25.45
C ALA A 306 15.27 7.82 -25.42
N MET A 307 14.94 6.59 -25.85
CA MET A 307 13.59 6.04 -25.74
C MET A 307 13.14 5.97 -24.27
N ALA A 308 14.02 5.59 -23.33
CA ALA A 308 13.68 5.59 -21.92
C ALA A 308 13.36 7.01 -21.38
N ASP A 309 14.11 8.02 -21.81
CA ASP A 309 13.82 9.43 -21.49
C ASP A 309 12.47 9.87 -22.06
N GLU A 310 12.18 9.54 -23.32
CA GLU A 310 10.91 9.88 -23.99
C GLU A 310 9.71 9.26 -23.26
N VAL A 311 9.74 7.95 -23.03
CA VAL A 311 8.70 7.22 -22.28
C VAL A 311 8.53 7.79 -20.88
N GLY A 312 9.64 8.06 -20.17
CA GLY A 312 9.62 8.60 -18.83
C GLY A 312 8.96 9.98 -18.76
N ARG A 313 9.25 10.86 -19.73
CA ARG A 313 8.64 12.20 -19.78
C ARG A 313 7.16 12.15 -20.15
N GLU A 314 6.79 11.29 -21.08
CA GLU A 314 5.40 11.12 -21.52
C GLU A 314 4.53 10.55 -20.39
N ALA A 315 5.02 9.54 -19.69
CA ALA A 315 4.27 8.83 -18.65
C ALA A 315 4.35 9.49 -17.27
N ALA A 316 5.09 10.58 -17.11
CA ALA A 316 5.22 11.24 -15.82
C ALA A 316 3.99 12.06 -15.47
N PHE A 317 3.43 11.81 -14.29
CA PHE A 317 2.34 12.64 -13.73
C PHE A 317 2.39 12.67 -12.19
N ASP A 318 1.76 13.70 -11.59
CA ASP A 318 1.60 13.78 -10.14
C ASP A 318 0.37 12.99 -9.71
N LEU A 319 0.56 12.02 -8.81
CA LEU A 319 -0.53 11.25 -8.25
C LEU A 319 -1.28 12.09 -7.21
N ARG A 320 -2.47 12.54 -7.56
CA ARG A 320 -3.40 13.17 -6.63
C ARG A 320 -4.36 12.13 -6.12
N LEU A 321 -4.41 11.97 -4.80
CA LEU A 321 -5.42 11.14 -4.18
C LEU A 321 -6.80 11.73 -4.51
N VAL A 322 -7.60 10.97 -5.22
CA VAL A 322 -9.00 11.28 -5.47
C VAL A 322 -9.80 10.55 -4.40
N ALA A 323 -10.67 11.27 -3.69
CA ALA A 323 -11.59 10.62 -2.76
C ALA A 323 -12.43 9.57 -3.53
N PRO A 324 -12.52 8.32 -3.04
CA PRO A 324 -13.28 7.30 -3.73
C PRO A 324 -14.74 7.71 -3.79
N LYS A 325 -15.36 7.56 -4.96
CA LYS A 325 -16.80 7.66 -5.09
C LYS A 325 -17.39 6.38 -4.54
N LEU A 326 -18.18 6.51 -3.47
CA LEU A 326 -18.91 5.38 -2.94
C LEU A 326 -19.93 4.88 -3.98
N PRO A 327 -20.12 3.56 -4.13
CA PRO A 327 -21.19 3.03 -4.96
C PRO A 327 -22.54 3.49 -4.40
N PRO A 328 -23.55 3.75 -5.26
CA PRO A 328 -24.85 4.16 -4.80
C PRO A 328 -25.50 3.08 -3.92
N PHE A 329 -26.09 3.50 -2.81
CA PHE A 329 -26.80 2.58 -1.93
C PHE A 329 -28.13 2.15 -2.60
N PRO A 330 -28.48 0.85 -2.62
CA PRO A 330 -29.72 0.37 -3.21
C PRO A 330 -30.93 0.79 -2.35
N CYS A 331 -31.51 1.94 -2.68
CA CYS A 331 -32.70 2.46 -2.02
C CYS A 331 -33.99 1.80 -2.54
N PRO A 332 -35.10 1.77 -1.75
CA PRO A 332 -36.41 1.38 -2.24
C PRO A 332 -36.86 2.21 -3.46
N SER A 333 -37.63 1.58 -4.36
CA SER A 333 -38.08 2.21 -5.62
C SER A 333 -38.67 3.61 -5.43
N GLY A 334 -38.12 4.56 -6.19
CA GLY A 334 -38.62 5.94 -6.21
C GLY A 334 -38.04 6.86 -5.14
N LEU A 335 -37.04 6.39 -4.35
CA LEU A 335 -36.34 7.19 -3.34
C LEU A 335 -34.90 7.42 -3.71
N GLY A 336 -34.41 8.65 -3.52
CA GLY A 336 -33.01 8.98 -3.46
C GLY A 336 -32.39 8.59 -2.10
N GLU A 337 -31.05 8.49 -2.04
CA GLU A 337 -30.34 8.15 -0.79
C GLU A 337 -30.67 9.12 0.35
N MET A 338 -30.70 10.42 0.07
CA MET A 338 -30.99 11.43 1.08
C MET A 338 -32.42 11.34 1.60
N ASP A 339 -33.40 11.09 0.73
CA ASP A 339 -34.80 10.93 1.13
C ASP A 339 -34.99 9.66 1.96
N TYR A 340 -34.32 8.58 1.58
CA TYR A 340 -34.34 7.33 2.34
C TYR A 340 -33.69 7.50 3.72
N LEU A 341 -32.53 8.14 3.77
CA LEU A 341 -31.86 8.46 5.03
C LEU A 341 -32.77 9.30 5.94
N ARG A 342 -33.38 10.37 5.43
CA ARG A 342 -34.32 11.22 6.20
C ARG A 342 -35.46 10.41 6.80
N ARG A 343 -36.08 9.52 6.04
CA ARG A 343 -37.16 8.65 6.53
C ARG A 343 -36.70 7.74 7.67
N LEU A 344 -35.51 7.13 7.54
CA LEU A 344 -34.97 6.24 8.58
C LEU A 344 -34.63 7.02 9.86
N VAL A 345 -33.99 8.17 9.70
CA VAL A 345 -33.64 9.06 10.83
C VAL A 345 -34.90 9.57 11.52
N GLU A 346 -35.92 10.00 10.77
CA GLU A 346 -37.17 10.47 11.33
C GLU A 346 -37.90 9.39 12.15
N ALA A 347 -37.99 8.17 11.58
CA ALA A 347 -38.56 7.03 12.31
C ALA A 347 -37.76 6.69 13.57
N GLY A 348 -36.42 6.79 13.52
CA GLY A 348 -35.53 6.59 14.65
C GLY A 348 -35.65 7.68 15.71
N ALA A 349 -35.71 8.95 15.27
CA ALA A 349 -35.85 10.09 16.17
C ALA A 349 -37.20 10.06 16.92
N VAL A 350 -38.30 9.67 16.24
CA VAL A 350 -39.58 9.48 16.90
C VAL A 350 -39.51 8.42 18.00
N ARG A 351 -38.80 7.31 17.78
CA ARG A 351 -38.61 6.25 18.79
C ARG A 351 -37.75 6.71 19.98
N ARG A 352 -36.75 7.58 19.72
CA ARG A 352 -35.77 8.01 20.74
C ARG A 352 -36.22 9.23 21.52
N TYR A 353 -36.82 10.23 20.84
CA TYR A 353 -37.13 11.55 21.40
C TYR A 353 -38.64 11.87 21.38
N GLY A 354 -39.44 11.03 20.76
CA GLY A 354 -40.86 11.30 20.54
C GLY A 354 -41.14 12.10 19.27
N ALA A 355 -42.41 12.36 19.00
CA ALA A 355 -42.87 13.07 17.79
C ALA A 355 -42.19 14.45 17.66
N ARG A 356 -42.04 14.91 16.41
CA ARG A 356 -41.48 16.24 16.12
C ARG A 356 -42.34 17.32 16.82
N PRO A 357 -41.71 18.26 17.54
CA PRO A 357 -42.43 19.36 18.20
C PRO A 357 -43.18 20.21 17.19
N VAL A 358 -44.34 20.73 17.59
CA VAL A 358 -45.07 21.75 16.83
C VAL A 358 -44.44 23.12 17.11
N ASP A 359 -44.42 24.02 16.14
CA ASP A 359 -43.84 25.36 16.25
C ASP A 359 -44.29 26.08 17.53
N GLY A 360 -43.34 26.55 18.32
CA GLY A 360 -43.58 27.26 19.58
C GLY A 360 -43.27 26.46 20.85
N GLU A 361 -42.93 25.18 20.77
CA GLU A 361 -42.45 24.40 21.92
C GLU A 361 -40.99 24.66 22.27
N ASP A 362 -40.77 24.90 23.52
CA ASP A 362 -39.66 25.29 24.35
C ASP A 362 -38.31 24.56 24.17
N LEU A 363 -37.31 24.99 24.95
CA LEU A 363 -35.93 24.50 25.13
C LEU A 363 -35.83 23.04 25.65
N SER A 364 -36.83 22.20 25.48
CA SER A 364 -36.86 20.81 25.86
C SER A 364 -35.77 19.99 25.13
N LEU A 365 -35.31 18.89 25.70
CA LEU A 365 -34.39 17.95 25.07
C LEU A 365 -34.91 17.52 23.70
N ARG A 366 -36.22 17.29 23.57
CA ARG A 366 -36.88 16.91 22.33
C ARG A 366 -36.72 17.97 21.24
N SER A 367 -37.00 19.24 21.54
CA SER A 367 -36.85 20.34 20.59
C SER A 367 -35.39 20.56 20.16
N ARG A 368 -34.44 20.41 21.09
CA ARG A 368 -33.01 20.45 20.76
C ARG A 368 -32.62 19.31 19.84
N ALA A 369 -33.07 18.08 20.14
CA ALA A 369 -32.73 16.90 19.37
C ALA A 369 -33.19 17.02 17.90
N TRP A 370 -34.43 17.46 17.66
CA TRP A 370 -34.93 17.63 16.31
C TRP A 370 -34.20 18.73 15.54
N ARG A 371 -33.83 19.85 16.19
CA ARG A 371 -33.01 20.89 15.55
C ARG A 371 -31.60 20.40 15.21
N THR A 372 -30.97 19.64 16.11
CA THR A 372 -29.64 19.04 15.87
C THR A 372 -29.72 18.05 14.72
N ILE A 373 -30.72 17.17 14.67
CA ILE A 373 -30.92 16.20 13.60
C ILE A 373 -31.11 16.92 12.24
N ASP A 374 -31.91 17.99 12.20
CA ASP A 374 -32.14 18.75 10.97
C ASP A 374 -30.83 19.38 10.47
N HIS A 375 -30.06 20.00 11.35
CA HIS A 375 -28.74 20.56 11.04
C HIS A 375 -27.76 19.50 10.54
N GLU A 376 -27.66 18.36 11.22
CA GLU A 376 -26.77 17.26 10.81
C GLU A 376 -27.16 16.71 9.43
N LEU A 377 -28.46 16.55 9.15
CA LEU A 377 -28.94 16.08 7.85
C LEU A 377 -28.65 17.10 6.73
N GLU A 378 -28.68 18.41 7.01
CA GLU A 378 -28.27 19.43 6.06
C GLU A 378 -26.79 19.33 5.71
N VAL A 379 -25.92 19.16 6.71
CA VAL A 379 -24.48 18.98 6.50
C VAL A 379 -24.19 17.68 5.72
N ILE A 380 -24.83 16.57 6.08
CA ILE A 380 -24.69 15.29 5.37
C ILE A 380 -25.12 15.42 3.90
N ALA A 381 -26.22 16.15 3.64
CA ALA A 381 -26.70 16.40 2.29
C ALA A 381 -25.74 17.28 1.48
N ALA A 382 -25.23 18.35 2.08
CA ALA A 382 -24.26 19.26 1.44
C ALA A 382 -22.95 18.57 1.05
N LEU A 383 -22.51 17.60 1.86
CA LEU A 383 -21.30 16.81 1.63
C LEU A 383 -21.52 15.55 0.77
N GLY A 384 -22.79 15.18 0.48
CA GLY A 384 -23.10 14.02 -0.35
C GLY A 384 -22.84 12.67 0.31
N PHE A 385 -22.88 12.56 1.64
CA PHE A 385 -22.53 11.34 2.39
C PHE A 385 -23.74 10.48 2.79
N ALA A 386 -24.93 10.73 2.27
CA ALA A 386 -26.13 9.96 2.62
C ALA A 386 -25.95 8.45 2.41
N GLY A 387 -25.38 8.04 1.27
CA GLY A 387 -25.09 6.63 0.96
C GLY A 387 -24.14 5.98 1.97
N TYR A 388 -23.14 6.71 2.45
CA TYR A 388 -22.21 6.22 3.48
C TYR A 388 -22.95 5.89 4.81
N PHE A 389 -23.81 6.80 5.29
CA PHE A 389 -24.61 6.54 6.48
C PHE A 389 -25.57 5.36 6.29
N LEU A 390 -26.12 5.18 5.11
CA LEU A 390 -27.01 4.06 4.78
C LEU A 390 -26.26 2.72 4.78
N VAL A 391 -25.01 2.67 4.26
CA VAL A 391 -24.17 1.47 4.33
C VAL A 391 -23.90 1.08 5.79
N VAL A 392 -23.51 2.04 6.63
CA VAL A 392 -23.24 1.79 8.05
C VAL A 392 -24.50 1.34 8.79
N TRP A 393 -25.64 1.99 8.51
CA TRP A 393 -26.95 1.59 9.06
C TRP A 393 -27.33 0.16 8.65
N ASP A 394 -27.12 -0.23 7.40
CA ASP A 394 -27.44 -1.58 6.88
C ASP A 394 -26.62 -2.67 7.60
N ILE A 395 -25.33 -2.40 7.86
CA ILE A 395 -24.47 -3.28 8.67
C ILE A 395 -25.00 -3.42 10.10
N VAL A 396 -25.37 -2.33 10.75
CA VAL A 396 -25.94 -2.35 12.10
C VAL A 396 -27.26 -3.11 12.12
N GLN A 397 -28.13 -2.92 11.12
CA GLN A 397 -29.39 -3.65 10.99
C GLN A 397 -29.17 -5.15 10.75
N PHE A 398 -28.11 -5.54 10.03
CA PHE A 398 -27.74 -6.95 9.91
C PHE A 398 -27.33 -7.52 11.27
N CYS A 399 -26.49 -6.81 12.03
CA CYS A 399 -26.11 -7.22 13.37
C CYS A 399 -27.33 -7.39 14.30
N GLU A 400 -28.25 -6.42 14.31
CA GLU A 400 -29.46 -6.48 15.13
C GLU A 400 -30.36 -7.69 14.77
N ARG A 401 -30.60 -7.93 13.47
CA ARG A 401 -31.42 -9.07 13.01
C ARG A 401 -30.78 -10.42 13.31
N SER A 402 -29.46 -10.48 13.36
CA SER A 402 -28.68 -11.71 13.61
C SER A 402 -28.33 -11.89 15.08
N ASP A 403 -28.80 -11.01 15.97
CA ASP A 403 -28.46 -11.01 17.40
C ASP A 403 -26.95 -10.95 17.64
N ILE A 404 -26.24 -10.11 16.89
CA ILE A 404 -24.81 -9.85 17.01
C ILE A 404 -24.64 -8.52 17.76
N LEU A 405 -23.87 -8.52 18.84
CA LEU A 405 -23.58 -7.29 19.57
C LEU A 405 -22.75 -6.35 18.70
N CYS A 406 -23.27 -5.14 18.47
CA CYS A 406 -22.54 -4.10 17.78
C CYS A 406 -22.83 -2.70 18.37
N GLN A 407 -21.85 -1.81 18.23
CA GLN A 407 -21.97 -0.42 18.68
C GLN A 407 -21.02 0.49 17.91
N GLY A 408 -21.53 1.59 17.38
CA GLY A 408 -20.72 2.70 16.90
C GLY A 408 -20.02 3.42 18.04
N ARG A 409 -18.73 3.68 17.87
CA ARG A 409 -17.87 4.34 18.86
C ARG A 409 -17.11 5.54 18.27
N GLY A 410 -16.23 6.13 19.09
CA GLY A 410 -15.38 7.23 18.67
C GLY A 410 -16.19 8.45 18.26
N SER A 411 -15.90 8.99 17.07
CA SER A 411 -16.53 10.20 16.56
C SER A 411 -18.02 10.06 16.27
N ALA A 412 -18.51 8.86 15.93
CA ALA A 412 -19.94 8.60 15.67
C ALA A 412 -20.84 8.88 16.89
N ALA A 413 -20.30 8.81 18.11
CA ALA A 413 -21.03 9.16 19.33
C ALA A 413 -21.42 10.64 19.41
N ASN A 414 -20.83 11.52 18.58
CA ASN A 414 -21.14 12.94 18.55
C ASN A 414 -22.31 13.28 17.61
N SER A 415 -22.96 12.29 16.98
CA SER A 415 -24.04 12.51 16.01
C SER A 415 -25.40 12.05 16.53
N ALA A 416 -26.37 12.95 16.53
CA ALA A 416 -27.77 12.65 16.80
C ALA A 416 -28.41 11.80 15.69
N VAL A 417 -27.97 11.96 14.43
CA VAL A 417 -28.35 11.11 13.30
C VAL A 417 -27.88 9.68 13.54
N CYS A 418 -26.61 9.46 13.94
CA CYS A 418 -26.11 8.11 14.27
C CYS A 418 -26.89 7.48 15.43
N TYR A 419 -27.28 8.26 16.43
CA TYR A 419 -28.11 7.78 17.55
C TYR A 419 -29.54 7.43 17.09
N ALA A 420 -30.15 8.25 16.24
CA ALA A 420 -31.49 7.98 15.68
C ALA A 420 -31.50 6.71 14.82
N LEU A 421 -30.44 6.48 14.01
CA LEU A 421 -30.26 5.28 13.20
C LEU A 421 -29.93 4.01 14.00
N GLY A 422 -29.59 4.13 15.28
CA GLY A 422 -29.16 3.01 16.11
C GLY A 422 -27.68 2.65 15.95
N ILE A 423 -26.93 3.39 15.14
CA ILE A 423 -25.49 3.18 14.92
C ILE A 423 -24.73 3.31 16.25
N THR A 424 -25.05 4.32 17.06
CA THR A 424 -24.52 4.48 18.42
C THR A 424 -25.63 4.44 19.46
N LYS A 425 -25.28 4.05 20.68
CA LYS A 425 -26.18 4.10 21.85
C LYS A 425 -25.95 5.33 22.73
N ALA A 426 -24.96 6.16 22.39
CA ALA A 426 -24.69 7.43 23.05
C ALA A 426 -25.61 8.51 22.48
N ASP A 427 -26.38 9.16 23.36
CA ASP A 427 -27.24 10.30 22.99
C ASP A 427 -26.43 11.60 22.98
N ALA A 428 -25.98 12.01 21.79
CA ALA A 428 -25.15 13.20 21.61
C ALA A 428 -25.84 14.48 22.14
N VAL A 429 -27.16 14.57 22.04
CA VAL A 429 -27.93 15.76 22.45
C VAL A 429 -28.03 15.85 23.97
N SER A 430 -28.30 14.74 24.65
CA SER A 430 -28.38 14.72 26.13
C SER A 430 -27.01 14.94 26.77
N LEU A 431 -25.94 14.45 26.13
CA LEU A 431 -24.57 14.59 26.58
C LEU A 431 -23.90 15.91 26.17
N GLY A 432 -24.57 16.74 25.35
CA GLY A 432 -24.04 18.01 24.88
C GLY A 432 -22.81 17.88 23.98
N LEU A 433 -22.73 16.80 23.19
CA LEU A 433 -21.61 16.54 22.29
C LEU A 433 -21.74 17.39 21.03
N LEU A 434 -20.60 17.77 20.42
CA LEU A 434 -20.55 18.62 19.24
C LEU A 434 -20.41 17.79 17.99
N PHE A 435 -21.34 17.95 17.05
CA PHE A 435 -21.34 17.25 15.76
C PHE A 435 -20.15 17.62 14.88
N GLU A 436 -19.66 18.83 14.95
CA GLU A 436 -18.52 19.34 14.20
C GLU A 436 -17.22 18.57 14.49
N ARG A 437 -17.13 17.87 15.62
CA ARG A 437 -16.03 16.94 15.92
C ARG A 437 -16.10 15.65 15.12
N PHE A 438 -17.25 15.31 14.61
CA PHE A 438 -17.50 14.13 13.77
C PHE A 438 -17.45 14.48 12.29
N LEU A 439 -18.18 15.52 11.87
CA LEU A 439 -18.28 15.95 10.49
C LEU A 439 -18.34 17.47 10.40
N SER A 440 -17.45 18.07 9.60
CA SER A 440 -17.46 19.49 9.30
C SER A 440 -17.35 19.73 7.80
N PRO A 441 -17.88 20.86 7.27
CA PRO A 441 -17.74 21.22 5.85
C PRO A 441 -16.30 21.37 5.36
N GLU A 442 -15.35 21.60 6.27
CA GLU A 442 -13.93 21.79 5.97
C GLU A 442 -13.14 20.48 5.88
N ARG A 443 -13.80 19.34 6.13
CA ARG A 443 -13.15 18.03 6.13
C ARG A 443 -13.08 17.45 4.73
N ASP A 444 -11.90 17.03 4.30
CA ASP A 444 -11.71 16.26 3.08
C ASP A 444 -12.07 14.77 3.31
N GLY A 445 -13.18 14.32 2.74
CA GLY A 445 -13.60 12.92 2.74
C GLY A 445 -14.69 12.55 3.77
N PRO A 446 -15.22 11.32 3.69
CA PRO A 446 -16.27 10.84 4.57
C PRO A 446 -15.80 10.76 6.04
N PRO A 447 -16.73 10.84 6.99
CA PRO A 447 -16.41 10.65 8.40
C PRO A 447 -15.96 9.21 8.65
N ASP A 448 -15.15 9.03 9.68
CA ASP A 448 -14.72 7.72 10.15
C ASP A 448 -15.74 7.20 11.18
N ILE A 449 -16.52 6.17 10.81
CA ILE A 449 -17.48 5.52 11.69
C ILE A 449 -16.95 4.15 12.07
N ASP A 450 -16.40 4.07 13.27
CA ASP A 450 -15.99 2.80 13.85
C ASP A 450 -17.20 2.06 14.42
N ILE A 451 -17.35 0.78 14.08
CA ILE A 451 -18.34 -0.11 14.70
C ILE A 451 -17.61 -1.24 15.42
N ASP A 452 -17.76 -1.30 16.73
CA ASP A 452 -17.35 -2.45 17.51
C ASP A 452 -18.35 -3.59 17.29
N ILE A 453 -17.85 -4.76 16.92
CA ILE A 453 -18.65 -5.96 16.64
C ILE A 453 -18.17 -7.10 17.54
N GLU A 454 -19.08 -7.92 18.02
CA GLU A 454 -18.79 -9.11 18.82
C GLU A 454 -17.68 -9.95 18.16
N SER A 455 -16.56 -10.14 18.89
CA SER A 455 -15.33 -10.68 18.33
C SER A 455 -15.50 -12.07 17.71
N GLY A 456 -16.28 -12.95 18.33
CA GLY A 456 -16.54 -14.32 17.85
C GLY A 456 -17.41 -14.40 16.61
N ARG A 457 -18.13 -13.32 16.28
CA ARG A 457 -19.10 -13.28 15.18
C ARG A 457 -18.79 -12.24 14.12
N ARG A 458 -17.64 -11.56 14.21
CA ARG A 458 -17.20 -10.52 13.27
C ARG A 458 -17.11 -11.03 11.83
N GLU A 459 -16.67 -12.27 11.65
CA GLU A 459 -16.55 -12.89 10.32
C GLU A 459 -17.90 -12.96 9.60
N GLU A 460 -19.00 -13.21 10.31
CA GLU A 460 -20.35 -13.22 9.73
C GLU A 460 -20.71 -11.86 9.12
N VAL A 461 -20.34 -10.78 9.79
CA VAL A 461 -20.57 -9.42 9.30
C VAL A 461 -19.69 -9.10 8.08
N ILE A 462 -18.41 -9.54 8.10
CA ILE A 462 -17.50 -9.38 6.96
C ILE A 462 -18.06 -10.11 5.73
N GLN A 463 -18.53 -11.33 5.89
CA GLN A 463 -19.14 -12.09 4.79
C GLN A 463 -20.45 -11.45 4.30
N TYR A 464 -21.29 -10.92 5.20
CA TYR A 464 -22.47 -10.14 4.80
C TYR A 464 -22.11 -8.95 3.92
N VAL A 465 -21.05 -8.19 4.26
CA VAL A 465 -20.60 -7.05 3.45
C VAL A 465 -20.16 -7.52 2.05
N TYR A 466 -19.41 -8.63 1.96
CA TYR A 466 -19.00 -9.21 0.67
C TYR A 466 -20.20 -9.71 -0.16
N GLU A 467 -21.18 -10.36 0.46
CA GLU A 467 -22.41 -10.80 -0.22
C GLU A 467 -23.25 -9.61 -0.71
N ARG A 468 -23.33 -8.56 0.10
CA ARG A 468 -24.13 -7.38 -0.16
C ARG A 468 -23.57 -6.48 -1.25
N HIS A 469 -22.26 -6.24 -1.24
CA HIS A 469 -21.58 -5.26 -2.09
C HIS A 469 -20.69 -5.91 -3.16
N GLY A 470 -20.35 -7.17 -3.02
CA GLY A 470 -19.42 -7.89 -3.89
C GLY A 470 -17.95 -7.53 -3.64
N ARG A 471 -17.06 -8.46 -3.98
CA ARG A 471 -15.60 -8.29 -3.76
C ARG A 471 -14.94 -7.24 -4.66
N HIS A 472 -15.63 -6.75 -5.66
CA HIS A 472 -15.14 -5.63 -6.49
C HIS A 472 -15.39 -4.25 -5.85
N HIS A 473 -16.24 -4.17 -4.83
CA HIS A 473 -16.61 -2.92 -4.16
C HIS A 473 -16.34 -2.94 -2.65
N ALA A 474 -15.91 -4.06 -2.12
CA ALA A 474 -15.58 -4.20 -0.71
C ALA A 474 -14.33 -5.05 -0.53
N ALA A 475 -13.42 -4.64 0.34
CA ALA A 475 -12.23 -5.38 0.67
C ALA A 475 -11.84 -5.18 2.13
N GLN A 476 -11.26 -6.21 2.76
CA GLN A 476 -10.58 -6.03 4.04
C GLN A 476 -9.28 -5.23 3.82
N VAL A 477 -9.02 -4.31 4.73
CA VAL A 477 -7.79 -3.50 4.70
C VAL A 477 -6.56 -4.39 4.84
N ALA A 478 -5.61 -4.27 3.92
CA ALA A 478 -4.33 -4.93 4.01
C ALA A 478 -3.37 -4.11 4.91
N ASN A 479 -2.61 -4.82 5.74
CA ASN A 479 -1.52 -4.25 6.51
C ASN A 479 -0.19 -4.62 5.87
N VAL A 480 0.76 -3.70 5.83
CA VAL A 480 2.15 -4.00 5.52
C VAL A 480 2.88 -4.34 6.82
N ILE A 481 3.19 -5.61 7.00
CA ILE A 481 3.98 -6.07 8.14
C ILE A 481 5.45 -5.79 7.85
N THR A 482 6.09 -5.04 8.74
CA THR A 482 7.51 -4.68 8.61
C THR A 482 8.40 -5.56 9.51
N TYR A 483 9.68 -5.61 9.16
CA TYR A 483 10.67 -6.25 10.01
C TYR A 483 10.76 -5.54 11.36
N ARG A 484 10.67 -6.33 12.43
CA ARG A 484 11.00 -5.91 13.79
C ARG A 484 12.34 -6.54 14.18
N ALA A 485 13.00 -5.95 15.14
CA ALA A 485 14.33 -6.33 15.58
C ALA A 485 14.55 -7.86 15.65
N ARG A 486 13.64 -8.60 16.30
CA ARG A 486 13.73 -10.07 16.41
C ARG A 486 13.64 -10.80 15.07
N SER A 487 12.75 -10.37 14.19
CA SER A 487 12.58 -10.98 12.86
C SER A 487 13.75 -10.64 11.95
N ALA A 488 14.29 -9.42 12.05
CA ALA A 488 15.45 -8.99 11.29
C ALA A 488 16.69 -9.83 11.65
N VAL A 489 17.00 -9.97 12.95
CA VAL A 489 18.12 -10.80 13.41
C VAL A 489 17.97 -12.26 12.97
N ARG A 490 16.78 -12.86 13.13
CA ARG A 490 16.56 -14.27 12.74
C ARG A 490 16.73 -14.50 11.25
N ASP A 491 16.12 -13.66 10.41
CA ASP A 491 16.15 -13.84 8.95
C ASP A 491 17.55 -13.51 8.39
N MET A 492 18.24 -12.49 8.91
CA MET A 492 19.61 -12.19 8.49
C MET A 492 20.62 -13.24 8.96
N ALA A 493 20.49 -13.77 10.18
CA ALA A 493 21.29 -14.89 10.65
C ALA A 493 21.10 -16.13 9.75
N ARG A 494 19.87 -16.43 9.31
CA ARG A 494 19.61 -17.50 8.35
C ARG A 494 20.29 -17.21 7.01
N ALA A 495 20.13 -16.03 6.46
CA ALA A 495 20.75 -15.64 5.20
C ALA A 495 22.28 -15.80 5.24
N LEU A 496 22.90 -15.51 6.37
CA LEU A 496 24.33 -15.66 6.60
C LEU A 496 24.77 -17.10 6.98
N GLY A 497 23.88 -18.10 6.88
CA GLY A 497 24.22 -19.51 7.03
C GLY A 497 24.31 -20.01 8.48
N HIS A 498 23.86 -19.25 9.46
CA HIS A 498 23.89 -19.69 10.86
C HIS A 498 22.79 -20.72 11.16
N ALA A 499 23.12 -21.67 12.05
CA ALA A 499 22.21 -22.75 12.41
C ALA A 499 20.93 -22.27 13.11
N PRO A 500 19.78 -22.96 12.95
CA PRO A 500 18.50 -22.56 13.54
C PRO A 500 18.53 -22.27 15.04
N GLY A 501 19.33 -23.04 15.80
CA GLY A 501 19.49 -22.81 17.25
C GLY A 501 20.17 -21.47 17.58
N GLN A 502 21.15 -21.05 16.78
CA GLN A 502 21.80 -19.74 16.91
C GLN A 502 20.85 -18.61 16.52
N GLN A 503 20.12 -18.76 15.41
CA GLN A 503 19.11 -17.80 14.95
C GLN A 503 18.07 -17.52 16.06
N ASP A 504 17.57 -18.57 16.72
CA ASP A 504 16.59 -18.46 17.80
C ASP A 504 17.19 -17.84 19.07
N ALA A 505 18.39 -18.29 19.47
CA ALA A 505 19.10 -17.76 20.63
C ALA A 505 19.38 -16.25 20.50
N TRP A 506 19.92 -15.81 19.39
CA TRP A 506 20.22 -14.39 19.14
C TRP A 506 18.95 -13.53 19.03
N SER A 507 17.90 -14.05 18.37
CA SER A 507 16.63 -13.32 18.27
C SER A 507 15.96 -13.06 19.63
N LYS A 508 16.23 -13.91 20.64
CA LYS A 508 15.71 -13.75 22.01
C LYS A 508 16.50 -12.74 22.84
N GLN A 509 17.74 -12.45 22.48
CA GLN A 509 18.56 -11.43 23.16
C GLN A 509 18.14 -9.99 22.77
N VAL A 510 17.38 -9.86 21.69
CA VAL A 510 16.88 -8.56 21.23
C VAL A 510 15.54 -8.24 21.91
N ASP A 511 15.39 -6.99 22.36
CA ASP A 511 14.09 -6.52 22.87
C ASP A 511 13.03 -6.65 21.77
N GLY A 512 11.94 -7.32 22.08
CA GLY A 512 10.85 -7.57 21.14
C GLY A 512 10.11 -6.30 20.69
N TRP A 513 10.25 -5.22 21.45
CA TRP A 513 9.55 -3.94 21.27
C TRP A 513 10.50 -2.77 21.01
N GLY A 514 11.79 -2.95 21.28
CA GLY A 514 12.83 -1.96 21.05
C GLY A 514 13.38 -2.00 19.62
N THR A 515 14.19 -0.99 19.29
CA THR A 515 14.98 -0.97 18.05
C THR A 515 16.28 -1.76 18.22
N LEU A 516 16.86 -2.22 17.13
CA LEU A 516 18.21 -2.84 17.16
C LEU A 516 19.29 -1.88 17.67
N ALA A 517 19.17 -0.60 17.36
CA ALA A 517 20.07 0.42 17.87
C ALA A 517 20.10 0.46 19.41
N ALA A 518 18.95 0.27 20.07
CA ALA A 518 18.90 0.21 21.52
C ALA A 518 19.59 -1.04 22.07
N THR A 519 19.45 -2.21 21.42
CA THR A 519 20.16 -3.44 21.80
C THR A 519 21.67 -3.29 21.60
N MET A 520 22.10 -2.71 20.48
CA MET A 520 23.52 -2.46 20.21
C MET A 520 24.18 -1.53 21.22
N SER A 521 23.45 -0.55 21.74
CA SER A 521 23.97 0.40 22.73
C SER A 521 24.25 -0.23 24.10
N THR A 522 23.59 -1.33 24.44
CA THR A 522 23.81 -2.03 25.71
C THR A 522 25.07 -2.92 25.70
N GLY A 523 25.48 -3.40 24.50
CA GLY A 523 26.65 -4.28 24.35
C GLY A 523 26.53 -5.66 25.01
N ASP A 524 25.40 -5.98 25.62
CA ASP A 524 25.14 -7.24 26.32
C ASP A 524 24.49 -8.27 25.38
N HIS A 525 25.24 -8.67 24.35
CA HIS A 525 24.82 -9.69 23.38
C HIS A 525 26.02 -10.35 22.72
N ASP A 526 25.85 -11.58 22.23
CA ASP A 526 26.86 -12.36 21.47
C ASP A 526 26.49 -12.47 19.97
N ILE A 527 25.60 -11.59 19.48
CA ILE A 527 25.18 -11.56 18.08
C ILE A 527 26.35 -11.07 17.21
N PRO A 528 26.75 -11.81 16.15
CA PRO A 528 27.83 -11.38 15.25
C PRO A 528 27.54 -10.01 14.61
N SER A 529 28.57 -9.18 14.45
CA SER A 529 28.47 -7.84 13.87
C SER A 529 27.84 -7.87 12.47
N ALA A 530 28.22 -8.83 11.62
CA ALA A 530 27.65 -8.99 10.28
C ALA A 530 26.13 -9.24 10.30
N VAL A 531 25.61 -10.00 11.28
CA VAL A 531 24.18 -10.22 11.46
C VAL A 531 23.50 -8.93 11.89
N LEU A 532 24.09 -8.19 12.84
CA LEU A 532 23.55 -6.92 13.32
C LEU A 532 23.51 -5.85 12.24
N GLU A 533 24.60 -5.69 11.48
CA GLU A 533 24.66 -4.73 10.35
C GLU A 533 23.53 -4.97 9.34
N MET A 534 23.34 -6.23 8.94
CA MET A 534 22.32 -6.60 7.99
C MET A 534 20.90 -6.48 8.60
N ALA A 535 20.76 -6.82 9.89
CA ALA A 535 19.50 -6.70 10.59
C ALA A 535 19.07 -5.23 10.77
N CYS A 536 20.01 -4.32 11.08
CA CYS A 536 19.76 -2.89 11.10
C CYS A 536 19.38 -2.34 9.72
N ALA A 537 20.02 -2.83 8.66
CA ALA A 537 19.73 -2.38 7.30
C ALA A 537 18.33 -2.79 6.81
N ILE A 538 17.74 -3.87 7.35
CA ILE A 538 16.40 -4.35 6.98
C ILE A 538 15.32 -3.98 8.00
N GLU A 539 15.68 -3.47 9.17
CA GLU A 539 14.69 -3.06 10.19
C GLU A 539 13.70 -2.08 9.59
N ASP A 540 12.42 -2.22 9.92
CA ASP A 540 11.28 -1.47 9.39
C ASP A 540 10.99 -1.64 7.88
N ALA A 541 11.79 -2.40 7.12
CA ALA A 541 11.47 -2.72 5.74
C ALA A 541 10.21 -3.63 5.66
N PRO A 542 9.38 -3.48 4.62
CA PRO A 542 8.27 -4.38 4.35
C PRO A 542 8.70 -5.84 4.25
N ARG A 543 7.98 -6.72 4.97
CA ARG A 543 8.27 -8.16 5.02
C ARG A 543 7.22 -8.99 4.29
N HIS A 544 5.95 -8.78 4.60
CA HIS A 544 4.81 -9.42 3.95
C HIS A 544 3.52 -8.64 4.21
N LEU A 545 2.47 -8.98 3.46
CA LEU A 545 1.14 -8.46 3.71
C LEU A 545 0.45 -9.21 4.85
N GLY A 546 -0.33 -8.50 5.64
CA GLY A 546 -1.28 -9.02 6.60
C GLY A 546 -2.69 -8.53 6.27
N ILE A 547 -3.70 -9.10 6.92
CA ILE A 547 -5.08 -8.64 6.84
C ILE A 547 -5.41 -7.94 8.16
N HIS A 548 -6.01 -6.76 8.08
CA HIS A 548 -6.53 -6.08 9.27
C HIS A 548 -7.70 -6.86 9.85
N SER A 549 -7.78 -6.96 11.18
CA SER A 549 -8.76 -7.82 11.85
C SER A 549 -10.22 -7.35 11.71
N GLY A 550 -10.47 -6.12 11.29
CA GLY A 550 -11.83 -5.58 11.22
C GLY A 550 -11.99 -4.35 10.33
N GLY A 551 -10.91 -3.81 9.74
CA GLY A 551 -11.03 -2.69 8.80
C GLY A 551 -11.47 -3.19 7.43
N MET A 552 -12.49 -2.55 6.86
CA MET A 552 -12.95 -2.76 5.48
C MET A 552 -13.06 -1.44 4.74
N VAL A 553 -12.88 -1.49 3.45
CA VAL A 553 -13.07 -0.37 2.51
C VAL A 553 -14.06 -0.79 1.45
#